data_3f8082f2c7c0f3175f604cfa33fa2533
#
_entry.id   3f8082f2c7c0f3175f604cfa33fa2533
#
_cell.length_a   1.000
_cell.length_b   1.000
_cell.length_c   1.000
_cell.angle_alpha   90.00
_cell.angle_beta   90.00
_cell.angle_gamma   90.00
#
_symmetry.space_group_name_H-M   'P 1'
#
loop_
_entity.id
_entity.type
_entity.pdbx_description
1 polymer ?
#
loop_
_entity_poly.entity_id
_entity_poly.type
_entity_poly.pdbx_seq_one_letter_code
_entity_poly.pdbx_strand_id
1 'polypeptide(L)'
;MIFRAAMANPVFAQTIAQPAAMFPTDAGDKPIVNDDELLHRYPGTLGGKTGFTDAARKTFVAAADRGGRRLVIAMMYGLIKEGGPTYWDQAAGLFDWGFAQDRQMSVGLL
;
A
#
# COMPACT_ATOMS: atom_id res chain seq x y z
N MET A 1 -1.99 12.80 3.01
CA MET A 1 -0.99 13.58 3.79
C MET A 1 -0.31 12.74 4.87
N ILE A 2 -1.02 12.14 5.82
CA ILE A 2 -0.45 11.39 6.96
C ILE A 2 0.49 10.27 6.52
N PHE A 3 0.08 9.42 5.59
CA PHE A 3 0.91 8.30 5.12
C PHE A 3 2.21 8.79 4.46
N ARG A 4 2.13 9.87 3.67
CA ARG A 4 3.32 10.49 3.07
C ARG A 4 4.30 10.99 4.12
N ALA A 5 3.81 11.62 5.18
CA ALA A 5 4.63 12.07 6.30
C ALA A 5 5.26 10.88 7.06
N ALA A 6 4.48 9.81 7.29
CA ALA A 6 4.98 8.59 7.92
C ALA A 6 6.10 7.93 7.09
N MET A 7 5.95 7.85 5.77
CA MET A 7 6.96 7.30 4.86
C MET A 7 8.26 8.12 4.82
N ALA A 8 8.26 9.38 5.27
CA ALA A 8 9.46 10.17 5.44
C ALA A 8 10.31 9.74 6.65
N ASN A 9 9.72 9.01 7.60
CA ASN A 9 10.45 8.40 8.69
C ASN A 9 11.09 7.07 8.23
N PRO A 10 12.43 6.95 8.26
CA PRO A 10 13.11 5.77 7.74
C PRO A 10 12.77 4.48 8.52
N VAL A 11 12.55 4.56 9.82
CA VAL A 11 12.15 3.39 10.63
C VAL A 11 10.78 2.89 10.21
N PHE A 12 9.82 3.79 10.03
CA PHE A 12 8.49 3.43 9.54
C PHE A 12 8.56 2.83 8.13
N ALA A 13 9.26 3.49 7.22
CA ALA A 13 9.38 3.02 5.82
C ALA A 13 10.03 1.64 5.73
N GLN A 14 11.10 1.38 6.48
CA GLN A 14 11.76 0.07 6.53
C GLN A 14 10.85 -1.00 7.13
N THR A 15 10.12 -0.66 8.18
CA THR A 15 9.23 -1.61 8.86
C THR A 15 8.07 -2.03 7.96
N ILE A 16 7.39 -1.07 7.33
CA ILE A 16 6.22 -1.34 6.50
C ILE A 16 6.55 -2.06 5.18
N ALA A 17 7.81 -1.98 4.75
CA ALA A 17 8.30 -2.66 3.56
C ALA A 17 8.66 -4.15 3.81
N GLN A 18 8.70 -4.61 5.05
CA GLN A 18 9.05 -5.99 5.37
C GLN A 18 7.92 -6.94 4.96
N PRO A 19 8.21 -7.98 4.16
CA PRO A 19 7.18 -8.97 3.78
C PRO A 19 6.77 -9.86 4.96
N ALA A 20 7.67 -10.08 5.93
CA ALA A 20 7.41 -10.85 7.13
C ALA A 20 8.38 -10.43 8.24
N ALA A 21 8.02 -10.73 9.48
CA ALA A 21 8.87 -10.52 10.66
C ALA A 21 8.56 -11.54 11.73
N MET A 22 9.47 -11.72 12.68
CA MET A 22 9.22 -12.50 13.89
C MET A 22 8.69 -11.57 14.98
N PHE A 23 7.57 -11.95 15.59
CA PHE A 23 6.95 -11.21 16.66
C PHE A 23 7.12 -11.96 18.00
N PRO A 24 7.73 -11.34 19.02
CA PRO A 24 7.93 -11.99 20.31
C PRO A 24 6.60 -12.14 21.04
N THR A 25 6.36 -13.35 21.59
CA THR A 25 5.21 -13.64 22.45
C THR A 25 5.67 -14.42 23.68
N ASP A 26 4.83 -14.50 24.71
CA ASP A 26 5.12 -15.27 25.92
C ASP A 26 5.37 -16.76 25.64
N ALA A 27 4.85 -17.29 24.53
CA ALA A 27 5.01 -18.67 24.09
C ALA A 27 6.18 -18.84 23.07
N GLY A 28 7.04 -17.82 22.91
CA GLY A 28 8.10 -17.78 21.92
C GLY A 28 7.75 -16.90 20.71
N ASP A 29 8.74 -16.73 19.83
CA ASP A 29 8.58 -15.89 18.64
C ASP A 29 7.62 -16.52 17.63
N LYS A 30 6.72 -15.73 17.09
CA LYS A 30 5.78 -16.14 16.03
C LYS A 30 6.03 -15.36 14.74
N PRO A 31 5.99 -16.03 13.59
CA PRO A 31 6.04 -15.33 12.31
C PRO A 31 4.76 -14.55 12.07
N ILE A 32 4.90 -13.31 11.63
CA ILE A 32 3.82 -12.48 11.09
C ILE A 32 4.13 -12.13 9.64
N VAL A 33 3.11 -12.09 8.81
CA VAL A 33 3.22 -11.80 7.38
C VAL A 33 2.54 -10.47 7.08
N ASN A 34 3.14 -9.68 6.21
CA ASN A 34 2.57 -8.43 5.77
C ASN A 34 1.37 -8.69 4.83
N ASP A 35 0.24 -8.09 5.15
CA ASP A 35 -0.99 -8.22 4.34
C ASP A 35 -0.92 -7.50 2.99
N ASP A 36 0.12 -6.70 2.75
CA ASP A 36 0.28 -5.96 1.50
C ASP A 36 0.75 -6.86 0.36
N GLU A 37 -0.19 -7.41 -0.41
CA GLU A 37 0.12 -8.22 -1.58
C GLU A 37 0.91 -7.48 -2.66
N LEU A 38 0.81 -6.14 -2.74
CA LEU A 38 1.53 -5.39 -3.77
C LEU A 38 3.04 -5.45 -3.57
N LEU A 39 3.53 -5.73 -2.36
CA LEU A 39 4.96 -5.98 -2.12
C LEU A 39 5.52 -7.10 -3.00
N HIS A 40 4.68 -8.08 -3.37
CA HIS A 40 5.05 -9.24 -4.19
C HIS A 40 4.58 -9.12 -5.65
N ARG A 41 3.51 -8.35 -5.90
CA ARG A 41 2.83 -8.30 -7.20
C ARG A 41 3.19 -7.08 -8.04
N TYR A 42 3.52 -5.97 -7.40
CA TYR A 42 3.66 -4.69 -8.08
C TYR A 42 5.09 -4.14 -7.94
N PRO A 43 5.88 -4.14 -9.01
CA PRO A 43 7.25 -3.64 -8.97
C PRO A 43 7.32 -2.18 -8.53
N GLY A 44 8.21 -1.90 -7.57
CA GLY A 44 8.39 -0.57 -7.01
C GLY A 44 7.57 -0.28 -5.75
N THR A 45 6.73 -1.23 -5.28
CA THR A 45 5.99 -1.05 -4.03
C THR A 45 6.94 -0.86 -2.85
N LEU A 46 6.71 0.21 -2.08
CA LEU A 46 7.47 0.56 -0.89
C LEU A 46 6.80 0.09 0.40
N GLY A 47 5.53 -0.26 0.33
CA GLY A 47 4.72 -0.73 1.45
C GLY A 47 3.38 -0.02 1.54
N GLY A 48 2.48 -0.59 2.31
CA GLY A 48 1.12 -0.08 2.50
C GLY A 48 0.47 -0.58 3.77
N LYS A 49 -0.73 -0.09 4.05
CA LYS A 49 -1.57 -0.51 5.17
C LYS A 49 -2.97 -0.81 4.70
N THR A 50 -3.40 -2.01 4.96
CA THR A 50 -4.76 -2.48 4.71
C THR A 50 -5.70 -2.12 5.86
N GLY A 51 -6.98 -2.09 5.57
CA GLY A 51 -8.03 -1.99 6.57
C GLY A 51 -9.35 -2.51 6.03
N PHE A 52 -10.26 -2.84 6.94
CA PHE A 52 -11.61 -3.28 6.61
C PHE A 52 -12.59 -2.89 7.70
N THR A 53 -13.73 -2.38 7.29
CA THR A 53 -14.94 -2.28 8.10
C THR A 53 -16.15 -2.55 7.20
N ASP A 54 -17.27 -2.93 7.79
CA ASP A 54 -18.51 -3.16 7.01
C ASP A 54 -18.96 -1.91 6.25
N ALA A 55 -18.78 -0.75 6.84
CA ALA A 55 -19.14 0.54 6.24
C ALA A 55 -18.15 1.01 5.16
N ALA A 56 -16.85 0.87 5.39
CA ALA A 56 -15.81 1.36 4.49
C ALA A 56 -15.32 0.31 3.47
N ARG A 57 -15.71 -0.96 3.66
CA ARG A 57 -15.21 -2.09 2.87
C ARG A 57 -13.69 -2.23 2.98
N LYS A 58 -13.04 -2.76 1.95
CA LYS A 58 -11.57 -2.79 1.89
C LYS A 58 -11.03 -1.38 1.72
N THR A 59 -10.10 -1.02 2.59
CA THR A 59 -9.36 0.24 2.50
C THR A 59 -7.88 -0.06 2.37
N PHE A 60 -7.17 0.79 1.66
CA PHE A 60 -5.75 0.61 1.44
C PHE A 60 -5.07 1.95 1.20
N VAL A 61 -3.92 2.15 1.82
CA VAL A 61 -3.01 3.24 1.51
C VAL A 61 -1.64 2.64 1.23
N ALA A 62 -1.00 3.06 0.16
CA ALA A 62 0.31 2.53 -0.21
C ALA A 62 1.17 3.55 -0.94
N ALA A 63 2.48 3.29 -0.96
CA ALA A 63 3.45 4.03 -1.74
C ALA A 63 4.19 3.10 -2.71
N ALA A 64 4.54 3.63 -3.86
CA ALA A 64 5.40 2.97 -4.84
C ALA A 64 6.38 3.98 -5.46
N ASP A 65 7.54 3.49 -5.88
CA ASP A 65 8.58 4.26 -6.56
C ASP A 65 8.91 3.60 -7.90
N ARG A 66 8.91 4.38 -8.97
CA ARG A 66 9.41 3.97 -10.28
C ARG A 66 10.28 5.07 -10.87
N GLY A 67 11.53 4.74 -11.09
CA GLY A 67 12.50 5.68 -11.69
C GLY A 67 12.68 6.95 -10.86
N GLY A 68 12.65 6.87 -9.53
CA GLY A 68 12.77 8.00 -8.61
C GLY A 68 11.50 8.85 -8.46
N ARG A 69 10.40 8.46 -9.10
CA ARG A 69 9.09 9.06 -8.91
C ARG A 69 8.29 8.26 -7.89
N ARG A 70 7.95 8.90 -6.76
CA ARG A 70 7.15 8.30 -5.70
C ARG A 70 5.71 8.75 -5.78
N LEU A 71 4.80 7.78 -5.72
CA LEU A 71 3.37 8.02 -5.64
C LEU A 71 2.81 7.39 -4.37
N VAL A 72 1.78 8.03 -3.83
CA VAL A 72 0.95 7.51 -2.75
C VAL A 72 -0.47 7.40 -3.27
N ILE A 73 -1.10 6.26 -3.03
CA ILE A 73 -2.52 6.05 -3.30
C ILE A 73 -3.27 5.88 -1.97
N ALA A 74 -4.55 6.23 -1.97
CA ALA A 74 -5.47 5.92 -0.87
C ALA A 74 -6.80 5.49 -1.47
N MET A 75 -7.32 4.37 -0.98
CA MET A 75 -8.55 3.77 -1.49
C MET A 75 -9.51 3.45 -0.35
N MET A 76 -10.78 3.62 -0.62
CA MET A 76 -11.91 3.11 0.17
C MET A 76 -12.87 2.38 -0.76
N TYR A 77 -13.74 1.55 -0.19
CA TYR A 77 -14.69 0.74 -0.95
C TYR A 77 -14.04 -0.20 -1.98
N GLY A 78 -12.88 -0.73 -1.64
CA GLY A 78 -12.18 -1.68 -2.50
C GLY A 78 -13.02 -2.90 -2.83
N LEU A 79 -12.90 -3.39 -4.06
CA LEU A 79 -13.66 -4.53 -4.57
C LEU A 79 -13.40 -5.80 -3.78
N ILE A 80 -14.48 -6.51 -3.44
CA ILE A 80 -14.48 -7.83 -2.81
C ILE A 80 -15.35 -8.72 -3.69
N LYS A 81 -14.94 -8.95 -4.92
CA LYS A 81 -15.70 -9.80 -5.84
C LYS A 81 -15.02 -11.15 -5.99
N GLU A 82 -15.71 -12.21 -5.59
CA GLU A 82 -15.27 -13.57 -5.88
C GLU A 82 -15.15 -13.80 -7.38
N GLY A 83 -13.99 -14.30 -7.84
CA GLY A 83 -13.72 -14.60 -9.24
C GLY A 83 -13.60 -13.38 -10.17
N GLY A 84 -13.47 -12.16 -9.63
CA GLY A 84 -13.30 -10.92 -10.39
C GLY A 84 -12.11 -10.09 -9.93
N PRO A 85 -11.95 -8.87 -10.49
CA PRO A 85 -10.91 -7.94 -10.04
C PRO A 85 -11.03 -7.66 -8.54
N THR A 86 -9.89 -7.71 -7.86
CA THR A 86 -9.78 -7.42 -6.43
C THR A 86 -9.38 -5.97 -6.19
N TYR A 87 -9.43 -5.52 -4.93
CA TYR A 87 -8.90 -4.19 -4.59
C TYR A 87 -7.38 -4.08 -4.80
N TRP A 88 -6.66 -5.19 -4.88
CA TRP A 88 -5.25 -5.23 -5.28
C TRP A 88 -5.08 -4.86 -6.76
N ASP A 89 -5.96 -5.33 -7.62
CA ASP A 89 -5.97 -4.96 -9.04
C ASP A 89 -6.33 -3.48 -9.22
N GLN A 90 -7.27 -2.98 -8.39
CA GLN A 90 -7.60 -1.55 -8.35
C GLN A 90 -6.40 -0.70 -7.91
N ALA A 91 -5.69 -1.12 -6.86
CA ALA A 91 -4.51 -0.40 -6.36
C ALA A 91 -3.39 -0.36 -7.40
N ALA A 92 -3.11 -1.48 -8.05
CA ALA A 92 -2.15 -1.56 -9.15
C ALA A 92 -2.54 -0.62 -10.30
N GLY A 93 -3.81 -0.64 -10.71
CA GLY A 93 -4.35 0.24 -11.75
C GLY A 93 -4.24 1.72 -11.40
N LEU A 94 -4.45 2.10 -10.14
CA LEU A 94 -4.25 3.48 -9.68
C LEU A 94 -2.79 3.91 -9.77
N PHE A 95 -1.85 3.07 -9.39
CA PHE A 95 -0.44 3.34 -9.55
C PHE A 95 -0.06 3.47 -11.03
N ASP A 96 -0.51 2.54 -11.87
CA ASP A 96 -0.25 2.57 -13.31
C ASP A 96 -0.77 3.86 -13.95
N TRP A 97 -2.02 4.24 -13.60
CA TRP A 97 -2.58 5.51 -14.05
C TRP A 97 -1.74 6.71 -13.58
N GLY A 98 -1.36 6.73 -12.30
CA GLY A 98 -0.56 7.83 -11.72
C GLY A 98 0.82 7.95 -12.34
N PHE A 99 1.51 6.82 -12.60
CA PHE A 99 2.81 6.84 -13.25
C PHE A 99 2.76 7.23 -14.72
N ALA A 100 1.62 7.01 -15.40
CA ALA A 100 1.39 7.44 -16.77
C ALA A 100 1.12 8.93 -16.91
N GLN A 101 0.75 9.63 -15.81
CA GLN A 101 0.46 11.07 -15.87
C GLN A 101 1.74 11.91 -15.94
N ASP A 102 1.62 13.13 -16.48
CA ASP A 102 2.69 14.13 -16.42
C ASP A 102 3.00 14.49 -14.94
N ARG A 103 4.28 14.66 -14.62
CA ARG A 103 4.72 15.07 -13.27
C ARG A 103 4.16 16.42 -12.83
N GLN A 104 3.77 17.27 -13.75
CA GLN A 104 3.21 18.58 -13.48
C GLN A 104 1.69 18.57 -13.34
N MET A 105 1.04 17.42 -13.61
CA MET A 105 -0.40 17.29 -13.46
C MET A 105 -0.77 17.37 -11.98
N SER A 106 -1.57 18.39 -11.62
CA SER A 106 -2.17 18.46 -10.29
C SER A 106 -3.36 17.51 -10.23
N VAL A 107 -3.31 16.57 -9.29
CA VAL A 107 -4.41 15.64 -9.00
C VAL A 107 -5.21 16.04 -7.77
N GLY A 108 -5.07 17.28 -7.33
CA GLY A 108 -5.77 17.87 -6.21
C GLY A 108 -4.84 18.63 -5.26
N LEU A 109 -5.42 19.41 -4.39
CA LEU A 109 -4.71 20.07 -3.29
C LEU A 109 -4.54 19.06 -2.14
N LEU A 110 -3.32 18.81 -1.78
CA LEU A 110 -2.95 18.01 -0.61
C LEU A 110 -2.69 18.92 0.60
#